data_ef465f4f024d5cf07f17722ccb434c1d
#
_entry.id   ef465f4f024d5cf07f17722ccb434c1d
#
_cell.length_a   1.000
_cell.length_b   1.000
_cell.length_c   1.000
_cell.angle_alpha   90.00
_cell.angle_beta   90.00
_cell.angle_gamma   90.00
#
_symmetry.space_group_name_H-M   'P 1'
#
loop_
_entity.id
_entity.type
_entity.pdbx_description
1 polymer ?
#
loop_
_entity_poly.entity_id
_entity_poly.type
_entity_poly.pdbx_seq_one_letter_code
_entity_poly.pdbx_strand_id
1 'polypeptide(L)'
;MPLVNHCYGNYYSGESAFAAGIQVTYDVGARCTCSDGNTTLTAPNTSGKHTFIVPHEGTWTVTVVLNSFTETQNVNIKYDCEYKSISLFKPKAYGIKRDTLRTPSKWERTDSAVDKNATASVGSVAGSSDFDNCYPWSEITRITMPTGDVMVKIPKFWYRRYRTLTVEHIIIADKPMDKFALHPAFDRGGEVKDYIYVGAYKTSGGIKSVSGALPLVSTTRDNFRSNARSKGRGWYITDISTLSAIQMLILVEFADYNVQKVIGRGYCDGNTSSIRTGTCDNVSGLTGRPDGTDGKVDVVWRGIEGLWGNVYELIDGINWLDAEYYVCNDPSKYRDDTSTDYTALSSKGSTSWNGKYISMEVLDNDNSHVMVPNTVSNKGIEDINVCDMCYGGTGWCIMQHGGAWGKGSNAGLFTAAFDEASTFQSTNSGCRLLYIP
;
A
#
# COMPACT_ATOMS: atom_id res chain seq x y z
N MET A 1 -20.08 20.17 28.09
CA MET A 1 -20.37 21.59 28.35
C MET A 1 -19.33 22.39 27.60
N PRO A 2 -19.67 23.30 26.70
CA PRO A 2 -18.68 24.15 26.06
C PRO A 2 -18.14 25.14 27.10
N LEU A 3 -16.82 25.23 27.23
CA LEU A 3 -16.17 26.23 28.03
C LEU A 3 -16.44 27.60 27.43
N VAL A 4 -17.20 28.40 28.15
CA VAL A 4 -17.49 29.79 27.81
C VAL A 4 -16.23 30.61 27.98
N ASN A 5 -15.80 31.25 26.88
CA ASN A 5 -14.71 32.22 26.88
C ASN A 5 -14.92 33.33 27.87
N HIS A 6 -14.07 33.41 28.85
CA HIS A 6 -13.90 34.64 29.63
C HIS A 6 -12.56 35.26 29.25
N CYS A 7 -12.58 36.18 28.29
CA CYS A 7 -11.56 37.19 28.17
C CYS A 7 -11.72 38.16 29.37
N TYR A 8 -11.03 37.91 30.50
CA TYR A 8 -10.89 38.90 31.54
C TYR A 8 -9.78 39.88 31.14
N GLY A 9 -10.16 40.94 30.43
CA GLY A 9 -9.34 42.11 30.30
C GLY A 9 -9.21 42.78 31.66
N ASN A 10 -8.02 42.85 32.23
CA ASN A 10 -7.73 43.79 33.29
C ASN A 10 -7.78 45.21 32.69
N TYR A 11 -8.88 45.91 32.94
CA TYR A 11 -8.99 47.35 32.71
C TYR A 11 -8.11 48.10 33.73
N TYR A 12 -6.85 48.31 33.39
CA TYR A 12 -6.04 49.37 33.97
C TYR A 12 -5.10 49.91 32.91
N SER A 13 -5.38 51.21 32.55
CA SER A 13 -4.54 52.14 31.76
C SER A 13 -4.13 51.70 30.34
N GLY A 14 -4.95 52.01 29.35
CA GLY A 14 -4.51 52.74 28.14
C GLY A 14 -3.83 51.99 27.03
N GLU A 15 -3.95 50.70 26.87
CA GLU A 15 -3.79 49.95 25.60
C GLU A 15 -4.21 48.51 25.88
N SER A 16 -5.28 48.03 25.22
CA SER A 16 -5.64 46.61 25.27
C SER A 16 -4.60 45.83 24.49
N ALA A 17 -3.75 45.10 25.15
CA ALA A 17 -2.78 44.23 24.50
C ALA A 17 -3.55 43.10 23.70
N PHE A 18 -3.27 42.97 22.43
CA PHE A 18 -3.77 41.86 21.61
C PHE A 18 -3.40 40.53 22.27
N ALA A 19 -4.36 39.61 22.38
CA ALA A 19 -4.12 38.30 22.96
C ALA A 19 -5.06 37.26 22.33
N ALA A 20 -4.56 36.40 21.42
CA ALA A 20 -5.27 35.27 20.87
C ALA A 20 -4.64 33.97 21.38
N GLY A 21 -5.41 32.87 21.34
CA GLY A 21 -4.98 31.59 21.87
C GLY A 21 -4.81 30.53 20.79
N ILE A 22 -3.64 29.87 20.75
CA ILE A 22 -3.43 28.65 19.95
C ILE A 22 -3.21 27.49 20.91
N GLN A 23 -4.23 26.66 21.08
CA GLN A 23 -4.12 25.44 21.85
C GLN A 23 -3.58 24.32 20.98
N VAL A 24 -2.49 23.69 21.41
CA VAL A 24 -1.86 22.57 20.74
C VAL A 24 -1.96 21.33 21.61
N THR A 25 -2.45 20.24 21.02
CA THR A 25 -2.34 18.90 21.60
C THR A 25 -1.28 18.12 20.84
N TYR A 26 -0.35 17.48 21.54
CA TYR A 26 0.79 16.76 20.96
C TYR A 26 1.20 15.59 21.86
N ASP A 27 2.09 14.72 21.37
CA ASP A 27 2.54 13.58 22.18
C ASP A 27 3.35 14.01 23.41
N VAL A 28 3.12 13.33 24.52
CA VAL A 28 3.90 13.54 25.76
C VAL A 28 5.38 13.28 25.48
N GLY A 29 6.23 14.18 25.95
CA GLY A 29 7.68 14.12 25.72
C GLY A 29 8.16 14.95 24.53
N ALA A 30 7.27 15.41 23.64
CA ALA A 30 7.65 16.28 22.53
C ALA A 30 7.89 17.73 22.96
N ARG A 31 8.83 18.42 22.29
CA ARG A 31 8.97 19.89 22.37
C ARG A 31 7.97 20.53 21.42
N CYS A 32 7.27 21.54 21.90
CA CYS A 32 6.33 22.31 21.09
C CYS A 32 6.72 23.80 21.08
N THR A 33 6.77 24.39 19.89
CA THR A 33 7.03 25.82 19.68
C THR A 33 5.99 26.43 18.76
N CYS A 34 5.79 27.75 18.88
CA CYS A 34 4.90 28.52 18.02
C CYS A 34 5.63 29.80 17.61
N SER A 35 5.77 30.07 16.31
CA SER A 35 6.56 31.20 15.79
C SER A 35 5.89 31.86 14.59
N ASP A 36 6.03 33.19 14.50
CA ASP A 36 5.66 34.01 13.34
C ASP A 36 6.86 34.35 12.44
N GLY A 37 8.03 33.79 12.75
CA GLY A 37 9.31 34.08 12.09
C GLY A 37 10.15 35.12 12.84
N ASN A 38 9.55 36.03 13.62
CA ASN A 38 10.25 37.04 14.42
C ASN A 38 10.24 36.66 15.91
N THR A 39 9.10 36.19 16.38
CA THR A 39 8.88 35.79 17.78
C THR A 39 8.68 34.27 17.83
N THR A 40 9.34 33.62 18.79
CA THR A 40 9.17 32.18 19.03
C THR A 40 8.75 31.96 20.48
N LEU A 41 7.59 31.37 20.67
CA LEU A 41 7.05 30.92 21.95
C LEU A 41 7.34 29.44 22.13
N THR A 42 7.77 29.03 23.32
CA THR A 42 8.09 27.62 23.61
C THR A 42 7.20 27.13 24.74
N ALA A 43 6.60 25.95 24.58
CA ALA A 43 5.87 25.29 25.64
C ALA A 43 6.82 24.97 26.81
N PRO A 44 6.46 25.31 28.05
CA PRO A 44 7.35 25.21 29.22
C PRO A 44 7.63 23.76 29.62
N ASN A 45 6.83 22.80 29.10
CA ASN A 45 6.95 21.38 29.42
C ASN A 45 6.53 20.53 28.24
N THR A 46 6.70 19.22 28.37
CA THR A 46 6.40 18.21 27.37
C THR A 46 5.13 17.41 27.74
N SER A 47 4.14 18.07 28.34
CA SER A 47 2.94 17.41 28.89
C SER A 47 1.91 16.91 27.85
N GLY A 48 2.16 17.18 26.57
CA GLY A 48 1.27 16.77 25.49
C GLY A 48 0.14 17.77 25.20
N LYS A 49 0.06 18.88 25.93
CA LYS A 49 -0.90 19.95 25.67
C LYS A 49 -0.38 21.30 26.15
N HIS A 50 -0.51 22.33 25.31
CA HIS A 50 -0.15 23.70 25.69
C HIS A 50 -1.01 24.72 24.94
N THR A 51 -1.23 25.89 25.55
CA THR A 51 -1.88 27.02 24.88
C THR A 51 -0.89 28.16 24.78
N PHE A 52 -0.51 28.51 23.57
CA PHE A 52 0.29 29.71 23.29
C PHE A 52 -0.63 30.92 23.26
N ILE A 53 -0.28 31.97 23.96
CA ILE A 53 -0.91 33.29 23.82
C ILE A 53 -0.06 34.08 22.84
N VAL A 54 -0.60 34.38 21.68
CA VAL A 54 0.09 35.11 20.63
C VAL A 54 -0.27 36.60 20.70
N PRO A 55 0.72 37.50 20.57
CA PRO A 55 0.55 38.92 20.87
C PRO A 55 -0.02 39.76 19.71
N HIS A 56 -0.24 39.18 18.54
CA HIS A 56 -0.77 39.90 17.37
C HIS A 56 -1.40 38.93 16.37
N GLU A 57 -2.17 39.46 15.44
CA GLU A 57 -2.68 38.74 14.28
C GLU A 57 -1.56 38.30 13.32
N GLY A 58 -1.84 37.34 12.43
CA GLY A 58 -0.91 36.84 11.44
C GLY A 58 -0.85 35.33 11.40
N THR A 59 0.08 34.82 10.60
CA THR A 59 0.32 33.36 10.48
C THR A 59 1.38 32.93 11.48
N TRP A 60 1.00 32.02 12.35
CA TRP A 60 1.87 31.39 13.34
C TRP A 60 2.15 29.96 12.97
N THR A 61 3.42 29.58 12.90
CA THR A 61 3.84 28.19 12.63
C THR A 61 4.03 27.47 13.95
N VAL A 62 3.21 26.47 14.22
CA VAL A 62 3.38 25.58 15.35
C VAL A 62 4.26 24.40 14.92
N THR A 63 5.31 24.13 15.68
CA THR A 63 6.26 23.04 15.43
C THR A 63 6.33 22.14 16.66
N VAL A 64 6.13 20.83 16.43
CA VAL A 64 6.32 19.79 17.44
C VAL A 64 7.49 18.90 17.03
N VAL A 65 8.42 18.70 17.97
CA VAL A 65 9.61 17.86 17.77
C VAL A 65 9.66 16.77 18.83
N LEU A 66 9.70 15.52 18.38
CA LEU A 66 9.90 14.36 19.24
C LEU A 66 10.95 13.43 18.62
N ASN A 67 12.08 13.26 19.29
CA ASN A 67 13.27 12.60 18.76
C ASN A 67 13.72 13.22 17.43
N SER A 68 13.78 12.44 16.35
CA SER A 68 14.11 12.88 14.99
C SER A 68 12.90 13.35 14.17
N PHE A 69 11.69 13.24 14.71
CA PHE A 69 10.46 13.62 14.02
C PHE A 69 10.09 15.08 14.29
N THR A 70 9.75 15.82 13.24
CA THR A 70 9.28 17.21 13.31
C THR A 70 7.99 17.34 12.51
N GLU A 71 6.93 17.85 13.11
CA GLU A 71 5.69 18.19 12.43
C GLU A 71 5.39 19.67 12.62
N THR A 72 4.92 20.34 11.57
CA THR A 72 4.59 21.75 11.57
C THR A 72 3.20 21.99 11.02
N GLN A 73 2.50 22.99 11.58
CA GLN A 73 1.22 23.44 11.07
C GLN A 73 1.11 24.96 11.18
N ASN A 74 0.70 25.61 10.10
CA ASN A 74 0.42 27.03 10.09
C ASN A 74 -0.98 27.30 10.63
N VAL A 75 -1.09 28.27 11.53
CA VAL A 75 -2.33 28.72 12.14
C VAL A 75 -2.47 30.22 11.88
N ASN A 76 -3.51 30.63 11.17
CA ASN A 76 -3.74 32.04 10.92
C ASN A 76 -4.68 32.62 11.98
N ILE A 77 -4.22 33.64 12.71
CA ILE A 77 -4.96 34.41 13.68
C ILE A 77 -5.39 35.72 13.01
N LYS A 78 -6.69 36.03 13.02
CA LYS A 78 -7.27 37.14 12.27
C LYS A 78 -7.73 38.30 13.14
N TYR A 79 -7.96 38.05 14.42
CA TYR A 79 -8.48 39.08 15.34
C TYR A 79 -8.16 38.76 16.79
N ASP A 80 -8.23 39.76 17.62
CA ASP A 80 -8.04 39.66 19.06
C ASP A 80 -9.05 38.69 19.71
N CYS A 81 -8.62 38.01 20.80
CA CYS A 81 -9.38 36.97 21.47
C CYS A 81 -9.78 35.76 20.59
N GLU A 82 -9.24 35.62 19.39
CA GLU A 82 -9.45 34.40 18.61
C GLU A 82 -8.80 33.21 19.29
N TYR A 83 -9.49 32.06 19.27
CA TYR A 83 -9.01 30.82 19.85
C TYR A 83 -9.03 29.70 18.80
N LYS A 84 -7.85 29.13 18.55
CA LYS A 84 -7.69 28.00 17.61
C LYS A 84 -7.20 26.77 18.38
N SER A 85 -7.69 25.60 18.00
CA SER A 85 -7.21 24.32 18.50
C SER A 85 -6.65 23.50 17.37
N ILE A 86 -5.45 22.95 17.55
CA ILE A 86 -4.81 22.04 16.59
C ILE A 86 -4.25 20.83 17.33
N SER A 87 -4.04 19.77 16.59
CA SER A 87 -3.43 18.54 17.10
C SER A 87 -2.30 18.11 16.18
N LEU A 88 -1.12 17.91 16.76
CA LEU A 88 0.07 17.43 16.09
C LEU A 88 0.52 16.16 16.82
N PHE A 89 0.47 15.02 16.11
CA PHE A 89 0.70 13.74 16.73
C PHE A 89 2.00 13.11 16.25
N LYS A 90 2.60 12.33 17.13
CA LYS A 90 3.70 11.42 16.81
C LYS A 90 3.29 10.48 15.66
N PRO A 91 4.21 10.16 14.74
CA PRO A 91 3.98 9.12 13.75
C PRO A 91 3.56 7.81 14.40
N LYS A 92 2.59 7.13 13.80
CA LYS A 92 2.22 5.77 14.15
C LYS A 92 2.85 4.81 13.17
N ALA A 93 3.43 3.76 13.69
CA ALA A 93 3.99 2.67 12.92
C ALA A 93 3.26 1.36 13.24
N TYR A 94 2.97 0.57 12.23
CA TYR A 94 2.29 -0.71 12.31
C TYR A 94 3.20 -1.77 11.74
N GLY A 95 3.70 -2.66 12.57
CA GLY A 95 4.73 -3.60 12.19
C GLY A 95 4.33 -5.06 12.30
N ILE A 96 5.05 -5.87 11.57
CA ILE A 96 5.07 -7.32 11.69
C ILE A 96 6.51 -7.82 11.62
N LYS A 97 6.79 -8.93 12.28
CA LYS A 97 8.09 -9.62 12.22
C LYS A 97 7.90 -11.13 12.12
N ARG A 98 8.86 -11.82 11.53
CA ARG A 98 8.93 -13.29 11.50
C ARG A 98 10.36 -13.78 11.59
N ASP A 99 10.57 -14.96 12.18
CA ASP A 99 11.82 -15.69 12.06
C ASP A 99 11.81 -16.49 10.75
N THR A 100 12.70 -16.17 9.82
CA THR A 100 12.79 -16.80 8.50
C THR A 100 13.24 -18.26 8.53
N LEU A 101 13.77 -18.72 9.67
CA LEU A 101 14.15 -20.12 9.89
C LEU A 101 13.00 -20.97 10.41
N ARG A 102 11.90 -20.36 10.78
CA ARG A 102 10.71 -21.05 11.28
C ARG A 102 9.61 -21.06 10.23
N THR A 103 8.92 -22.16 10.11
CA THR A 103 7.58 -22.26 9.55
C THR A 103 6.60 -22.03 10.70
N PRO A 104 5.53 -21.32 10.59
CA PRO A 104 4.59 -21.22 9.48
C PRO A 104 4.59 -19.82 8.78
N SER A 105 3.61 -19.64 7.89
CA SER A 105 3.34 -18.39 7.15
C SER A 105 3.00 -17.18 8.02
N LYS A 106 2.67 -17.38 9.29
CA LYS A 106 2.24 -16.34 10.23
C LYS A 106 3.37 -15.42 10.65
N TRP A 107 3.01 -14.15 10.78
CA TRP A 107 3.84 -13.10 11.35
C TRP A 107 3.38 -12.73 12.75
N GLU A 108 4.31 -12.30 13.59
CA GLU A 108 4.04 -11.68 14.88
C GLU A 108 3.88 -10.17 14.68
N ARG A 109 2.83 -9.59 15.26
CA ARG A 109 2.59 -8.14 15.20
C ARG A 109 3.53 -7.39 16.12
N THR A 110 3.96 -6.20 15.69
CA THR A 110 4.84 -5.29 16.46
C THR A 110 4.30 -3.85 16.39
N ASP A 111 4.93 -2.96 17.13
CA ASP A 111 4.60 -1.53 17.16
C ASP A 111 3.11 -1.31 17.49
N SER A 112 2.46 -0.35 16.83
CA SER A 112 1.03 -0.07 17.04
C SER A 112 0.09 -1.14 16.47
N ALA A 113 0.62 -2.23 15.90
CA ALA A 113 -0.18 -3.36 15.43
C ALA A 113 -0.36 -4.47 16.47
N VAL A 114 0.36 -4.45 17.61
CA VAL A 114 0.41 -5.57 18.60
C VAL A 114 -0.97 -6.10 18.98
N ASP A 115 -1.92 -5.22 19.31
CA ASP A 115 -3.26 -5.64 19.78
C ASP A 115 -4.33 -5.57 18.68
N LYS A 116 -3.93 -5.53 17.42
CA LYS A 116 -4.88 -5.41 16.29
C LYS A 116 -5.20 -6.74 15.67
N ASN A 117 -6.45 -6.89 15.24
CA ASN A 117 -6.93 -8.06 14.53
C ASN A 117 -7.58 -7.67 13.21
N ALA A 118 -7.58 -8.60 12.26
CA ALA A 118 -8.32 -8.49 11.02
C ALA A 118 -8.87 -9.86 10.63
N THR A 119 -10.13 -9.89 10.23
CA THR A 119 -10.82 -11.06 9.71
C THR A 119 -11.58 -10.67 8.45
N ALA A 120 -11.53 -11.54 7.44
CA ALA A 120 -12.21 -11.29 6.19
C ALA A 120 -13.70 -11.68 6.27
N SER A 121 -14.54 -11.02 5.48
CA SER A 121 -15.96 -11.30 5.33
C SER A 121 -16.22 -12.55 4.45
N VAL A 122 -17.33 -13.23 4.70
CA VAL A 122 -17.83 -14.28 3.81
C VAL A 122 -19.28 -13.94 3.45
N GLY A 123 -19.53 -13.53 2.22
CA GLY A 123 -20.83 -13.05 1.77
C GLY A 123 -21.32 -11.87 2.61
N SER A 124 -22.48 -12.03 3.20
CA SER A 124 -23.09 -11.05 4.11
C SER A 124 -22.59 -11.14 5.56
N VAL A 125 -21.85 -12.20 5.91
CA VAL A 125 -21.23 -12.33 7.24
C VAL A 125 -20.02 -11.41 7.29
N ALA A 126 -20.16 -10.33 8.05
CA ALA A 126 -19.12 -9.31 8.16
C ALA A 126 -17.90 -9.84 8.91
N GLY A 127 -16.71 -9.64 8.33
CA GLY A 127 -15.44 -9.65 9.04
C GLY A 127 -15.25 -8.34 9.82
N SER A 128 -14.09 -8.17 10.39
CA SER A 128 -13.70 -6.95 11.11
C SER A 128 -12.22 -6.66 10.92
N SER A 129 -11.85 -5.39 10.89
CA SER A 129 -10.45 -4.98 10.87
C SER A 129 -10.23 -3.78 11.80
N ASP A 130 -9.38 -3.95 12.79
CA ASP A 130 -8.95 -2.82 13.65
C ASP A 130 -8.17 -1.77 12.85
N PHE A 131 -7.72 -2.13 11.64
CA PHE A 131 -7.03 -1.22 10.72
C PHE A 131 -7.97 -0.26 9.99
N ASP A 132 -9.30 -0.44 10.07
CA ASP A 132 -10.28 0.47 9.47
C ASP A 132 -10.20 1.89 10.08
N ASN A 133 -9.63 2.00 11.28
CA ASN A 133 -9.37 3.25 11.97
C ASN A 133 -7.89 3.65 11.97
N CYS A 134 -7.05 3.03 11.16
CA CYS A 134 -5.61 3.23 11.10
C CYS A 134 -5.20 3.72 9.70
N TYR A 135 -4.50 4.86 9.64
CA TYR A 135 -3.87 5.29 8.39
C TYR A 135 -2.70 4.34 8.04
N PRO A 136 -2.50 3.90 6.78
CA PRO A 136 -3.21 4.36 5.58
C PRO A 136 -4.51 3.60 5.26
N TRP A 137 -4.81 2.50 5.94
CA TRP A 137 -5.97 1.64 5.63
C TRP A 137 -7.32 2.36 5.72
N SER A 138 -7.49 3.28 6.69
CA SER A 138 -8.71 4.08 6.88
C SER A 138 -9.04 4.99 5.70
N GLU A 139 -8.04 5.34 4.88
CA GLU A 139 -8.19 6.23 3.74
C GLU A 139 -8.25 5.49 2.39
N ILE A 140 -8.15 4.15 2.41
CA ILE A 140 -8.33 3.33 1.21
C ILE A 140 -9.81 3.31 0.86
N THR A 141 -10.19 3.88 -0.28
CA THR A 141 -11.59 4.05 -0.66
C THR A 141 -11.83 3.74 -2.13
N ARG A 142 -12.95 3.06 -2.42
CA ARG A 142 -13.41 2.80 -3.79
C ARG A 142 -14.16 4.03 -4.31
N ILE A 143 -13.81 4.47 -5.50
CA ILE A 143 -14.44 5.62 -6.17
C ILE A 143 -14.75 5.30 -7.62
N THR A 144 -15.71 6.01 -8.21
CA THR A 144 -15.94 6.02 -9.66
C THR A 144 -15.33 7.28 -10.25
N MET A 145 -14.40 7.10 -11.17
CA MET A 145 -13.75 8.21 -11.89
C MET A 145 -14.72 8.84 -12.91
N PRO A 146 -14.50 10.10 -13.33
CA PRO A 146 -15.29 10.71 -14.42
C PRO A 146 -15.27 9.91 -15.73
N THR A 147 -14.24 9.11 -15.95
CA THR A 147 -14.13 8.17 -17.08
C THR A 147 -15.08 6.97 -16.99
N GLY A 148 -15.77 6.78 -15.85
CA GLY A 148 -16.60 5.63 -15.54
C GLY A 148 -15.82 4.42 -15.03
N ASP A 149 -14.51 4.54 -14.86
CA ASP A 149 -13.69 3.49 -14.24
C ASP A 149 -13.92 3.47 -12.72
N VAL A 150 -14.09 2.29 -12.15
CA VAL A 150 -14.12 2.11 -10.69
C VAL A 150 -12.69 1.82 -10.22
N MET A 151 -12.19 2.69 -9.37
CA MET A 151 -10.82 2.65 -8.88
C MET A 151 -10.79 2.65 -7.35
N VAL A 152 -9.72 2.13 -6.78
CA VAL A 152 -9.45 2.19 -5.35
C VAL A 152 -8.30 3.17 -5.11
N LYS A 153 -8.58 4.22 -4.36
CA LYS A 153 -7.60 5.19 -3.88
C LYS A 153 -6.76 4.56 -2.78
N ILE A 154 -5.44 4.61 -2.91
CA ILE A 154 -4.48 4.20 -1.88
C ILE A 154 -3.66 5.43 -1.52
N PRO A 155 -3.69 5.92 -0.26
CA PRO A 155 -2.90 7.07 0.17
C PRO A 155 -1.44 6.70 0.39
N LYS A 156 -0.55 7.69 0.31
CA LYS A 156 0.88 7.50 0.52
C LYS A 156 1.17 7.06 1.95
N PHE A 157 2.21 6.27 2.10
CA PHE A 157 2.73 5.85 3.39
C PHE A 157 4.24 5.68 3.35
N TRP A 158 4.86 5.66 4.51
CA TRP A 158 6.28 5.35 4.68
C TRP A 158 6.42 3.92 5.14
N TYR A 159 7.53 3.29 4.76
CA TYR A 159 7.78 1.90 5.10
C TYR A 159 9.22 1.68 5.51
N ARG A 160 9.43 0.59 6.23
CA ARG A 160 10.72 0.02 6.50
C ARG A 160 10.64 -1.49 6.44
N ARG A 161 11.41 -2.10 5.55
CA ARG A 161 11.57 -3.56 5.47
C ARG A 161 13.05 -3.88 5.64
N TYR A 162 13.37 -4.73 6.58
CA TYR A 162 14.75 -5.10 6.90
C TYR A 162 14.81 -6.46 7.60
N ARG A 163 16.01 -7.04 7.67
CA ARG A 163 16.27 -8.26 8.40
C ARG A 163 17.37 -8.04 9.44
N THR A 164 17.17 -8.55 10.65
CA THR A 164 18.17 -8.61 11.71
C THR A 164 18.45 -10.07 11.98
N LEU A 165 19.63 -10.57 11.59
CA LEU A 165 19.96 -11.99 11.57
C LEU A 165 18.90 -12.77 10.76
N THR A 166 18.07 -13.56 11.45
CA THR A 166 17.01 -14.39 10.85
C THR A 166 15.63 -13.75 10.94
N VAL A 167 15.50 -12.62 11.65
CA VAL A 167 14.20 -11.97 11.85
C VAL A 167 13.97 -10.91 10.81
N GLU A 168 12.98 -11.12 9.95
CA GLU A 168 12.50 -10.15 8.98
C GLU A 168 11.42 -9.24 9.60
N HIS A 169 11.46 -7.96 9.27
CA HIS A 169 10.52 -6.95 9.72
C HIS A 169 9.92 -6.22 8.54
N ILE A 170 8.61 -5.97 8.59
CA ILE A 170 7.90 -5.05 7.69
C ILE A 170 7.12 -4.09 8.57
N ILE A 171 7.33 -2.79 8.39
CA ILE A 171 6.70 -1.75 9.19
C ILE A 171 6.20 -0.66 8.26
N ILE A 172 4.94 -0.24 8.44
CA ILE A 172 4.28 0.84 7.72
C ILE A 172 4.05 1.99 8.69
N ALA A 173 4.36 3.21 8.26
CA ALA A 173 4.14 4.41 9.06
C ALA A 173 3.24 5.41 8.30
N ASP A 174 2.45 6.16 9.05
CA ASP A 174 1.54 7.20 8.56
C ASP A 174 2.28 8.51 8.18
N LYS A 175 3.49 8.69 8.68
CA LYS A 175 4.31 9.89 8.50
C LYS A 175 5.81 9.53 8.38
N PRO A 176 6.66 10.46 7.92
CA PRO A 176 8.12 10.25 7.90
C PRO A 176 8.65 9.91 9.30
N MET A 177 9.52 8.91 9.35
CA MET A 177 10.23 8.50 10.57
C MET A 177 11.69 8.22 10.24
N ASP A 178 12.56 8.25 11.26
CA ASP A 178 13.96 7.83 11.11
C ASP A 178 14.05 6.40 10.56
N LYS A 179 14.90 6.20 9.52
CA LYS A 179 15.09 4.94 8.80
C LYS A 179 13.88 4.42 8.01
N PHE A 180 12.82 5.22 7.86
CA PHE A 180 11.72 4.91 6.96
C PHE A 180 11.87 5.67 5.65
N ALA A 181 11.57 5.02 4.54
CA ALA A 181 11.48 5.63 3.22
C ALA A 181 10.00 5.85 2.83
N LEU A 182 9.72 6.87 2.04
CA LEU A 182 8.45 6.96 1.32
C LEU A 182 8.34 5.73 0.41
N HIS A 183 7.19 5.05 0.41
CA HIS A 183 7.04 3.88 -0.44
C HIS A 183 7.09 4.28 -1.93
N PRO A 184 7.90 3.60 -2.77
CA PRO A 184 8.12 3.99 -4.18
C PRO A 184 6.86 4.04 -5.04
N ALA A 185 5.79 3.38 -4.64
CA ALA A 185 4.48 3.57 -5.28
C ALA A 185 4.00 5.03 -5.30
N PHE A 186 4.54 5.88 -4.44
CA PHE A 186 4.18 7.29 -4.28
C PHE A 186 5.29 8.27 -4.66
N ASP A 187 6.47 7.78 -5.06
CA ASP A 187 7.54 8.56 -5.66
C ASP A 187 7.77 8.06 -7.08
N ARG A 188 7.31 8.81 -8.07
CA ARG A 188 7.27 8.39 -9.46
C ARG A 188 8.20 9.22 -10.32
N GLY A 189 9.45 8.72 -10.45
CA GLY A 189 10.50 9.45 -11.18
C GLY A 189 10.90 10.77 -10.49
N GLY A 190 10.83 10.84 -9.17
CA GLY A 190 11.13 12.03 -8.36
C GLY A 190 9.92 12.94 -8.12
N GLU A 191 8.72 12.57 -8.59
CA GLU A 191 7.48 13.28 -8.32
C GLU A 191 6.67 12.56 -7.24
N VAL A 192 6.55 13.18 -6.06
CA VAL A 192 5.81 12.61 -4.93
C VAL A 192 4.31 12.82 -5.11
N LYS A 193 3.54 11.73 -4.96
CA LYS A 193 2.08 11.71 -5.03
C LYS A 193 1.49 11.45 -3.65
N ASP A 194 0.41 12.16 -3.30
CA ASP A 194 -0.30 11.93 -2.04
C ASP A 194 -1.10 10.62 -2.05
N TYR A 195 -1.45 10.14 -3.24
CA TYR A 195 -2.20 8.89 -3.45
C TYR A 195 -2.05 8.41 -4.89
N ILE A 196 -2.36 7.13 -5.07
CA ILE A 196 -2.52 6.48 -6.37
C ILE A 196 -3.89 5.83 -6.45
N TYR A 197 -4.33 5.46 -7.64
CA TYR A 197 -5.58 4.73 -7.85
C TYR A 197 -5.31 3.42 -8.59
N VAL A 198 -5.77 2.32 -8.01
CA VAL A 198 -5.68 0.97 -8.59
C VAL A 198 -7.06 0.55 -9.08
N GLY A 199 -7.16 -0.07 -10.25
CA GLY A 199 -8.43 -0.59 -10.75
C GLY A 199 -9.11 -1.50 -9.72
N ALA A 200 -10.37 -1.22 -9.38
CA ALA A 200 -11.14 -2.09 -8.50
C ALA A 200 -11.30 -3.49 -9.12
N TYR A 201 -11.30 -3.56 -10.44
CA TYR A 201 -11.47 -4.78 -11.22
C TYR A 201 -10.31 -5.00 -12.20
N LYS A 202 -10.11 -6.23 -12.62
CA LYS A 202 -9.25 -6.55 -13.75
C LYS A 202 -9.74 -5.80 -15.00
N THR A 203 -8.82 -5.30 -15.80
CA THR A 203 -9.13 -4.52 -17.00
C THR A 203 -9.99 -5.32 -17.97
N SER A 204 -11.08 -4.72 -18.41
CA SER A 204 -12.01 -5.29 -19.40
C SER A 204 -11.87 -4.65 -20.77
N GLY A 205 -12.68 -5.09 -21.74
CA GLY A 205 -12.76 -4.48 -23.07
C GLY A 205 -12.98 -2.97 -23.00
N GLY A 206 -12.40 -2.24 -23.96
CA GLY A 206 -12.39 -0.77 -23.95
C GLY A 206 -11.46 -0.16 -22.89
N ILE A 207 -10.56 -0.97 -22.31
CA ILE A 207 -9.59 -0.56 -21.29
C ILE A 207 -10.29 0.09 -20.09
N LYS A 208 -11.19 -0.67 -19.48
CA LYS A 208 -12.04 -0.21 -18.37
C LYS A 208 -11.86 -1.07 -17.12
N SER A 209 -11.95 -0.44 -15.97
CA SER A 209 -12.13 -1.08 -14.66
C SER A 209 -13.59 -0.95 -14.27
N VAL A 210 -14.41 -1.95 -14.61
CA VAL A 210 -15.86 -1.94 -14.39
C VAL A 210 -16.37 -3.28 -13.90
N SER A 211 -17.48 -3.26 -13.17
CA SER A 211 -18.22 -4.45 -12.74
C SER A 211 -18.95 -5.12 -13.90
N GLY A 212 -19.15 -6.43 -13.83
CA GLY A 212 -19.98 -7.21 -14.77
C GLY A 212 -19.30 -7.51 -16.10
N ALA A 213 -18.04 -7.16 -16.32
CA ALA A 213 -17.32 -7.36 -17.57
C ALA A 213 -16.35 -8.54 -17.49
N LEU A 214 -16.09 -9.21 -18.63
CA LEU A 214 -15.00 -10.19 -18.70
C LEU A 214 -13.65 -9.48 -18.73
N PRO A 215 -12.62 -10.00 -18.04
CA PRO A 215 -11.26 -9.51 -18.18
C PRO A 215 -10.80 -9.51 -19.64
N LEU A 216 -10.12 -8.45 -20.06
CA LEU A 216 -9.42 -8.41 -21.34
C LEU A 216 -8.18 -9.28 -21.24
N VAL A 217 -8.03 -10.21 -22.17
CA VAL A 217 -6.96 -11.20 -22.20
C VAL A 217 -6.36 -11.31 -23.62
N SER A 218 -5.42 -12.21 -23.84
CA SER A 218 -4.79 -12.45 -25.14
C SER A 218 -4.16 -11.20 -25.75
N THR A 219 -3.48 -10.45 -24.93
CA THR A 219 -2.83 -9.17 -25.28
C THR A 219 -1.45 -9.14 -24.61
N THR A 220 -0.42 -8.65 -25.28
CA THR A 220 0.93 -8.50 -24.72
C THR A 220 0.98 -7.41 -23.65
N ARG A 221 2.01 -7.46 -22.77
CA ARG A 221 2.23 -6.41 -21.75
C ARG A 221 2.41 -5.04 -22.39
N ASP A 222 3.17 -4.94 -23.48
CA ASP A 222 3.37 -3.68 -24.19
C ASP A 222 2.08 -3.10 -24.77
N ASN A 223 1.23 -3.93 -25.34
CA ASN A 223 -0.08 -3.50 -25.82
C ASN A 223 -0.99 -3.04 -24.68
N PHE A 224 -1.01 -3.73 -23.54
CA PHE A 224 -1.73 -3.27 -22.35
C PHE A 224 -1.21 -1.92 -21.85
N ARG A 225 0.12 -1.73 -21.79
CA ARG A 225 0.78 -0.48 -21.44
C ARG A 225 0.36 0.66 -22.37
N SER A 226 0.44 0.43 -23.68
CA SER A 226 0.09 1.40 -24.71
C SER A 226 -1.40 1.76 -24.65
N ASN A 227 -2.26 0.79 -24.47
CA ASN A 227 -3.70 0.97 -24.34
C ASN A 227 -4.06 1.77 -23.06
N ALA A 228 -3.42 1.48 -21.93
CA ALA A 228 -3.60 2.26 -20.71
C ALA A 228 -3.18 3.73 -20.92
N ARG A 229 -2.00 3.96 -21.49
CA ARG A 229 -1.49 5.31 -21.81
C ARG A 229 -2.42 6.09 -22.77
N SER A 230 -3.12 5.42 -23.68
CA SER A 230 -4.07 6.05 -24.60
C SER A 230 -5.29 6.66 -23.90
N LYS A 231 -5.58 6.29 -22.65
CA LYS A 231 -6.62 6.93 -21.81
C LYS A 231 -6.25 8.35 -21.40
N GLY A 232 -4.97 8.72 -21.47
CA GLY A 232 -4.46 10.03 -21.11
C GLY A 232 -3.31 9.99 -20.12
N ARG A 233 -2.80 11.17 -19.76
CA ARG A 233 -1.70 11.29 -18.79
C ARG A 233 -2.07 10.66 -17.44
N GLY A 234 -1.13 9.95 -16.83
CA GLY A 234 -1.28 9.31 -15.54
C GLY A 234 -1.89 7.90 -15.60
N TRP A 235 -2.34 7.44 -16.76
CA TRP A 235 -2.89 6.09 -16.90
C TRP A 235 -1.82 5.08 -17.29
N TYR A 236 -1.73 4.00 -16.52
CA TYR A 236 -0.78 2.90 -16.66
C TYR A 236 -1.48 1.57 -16.35
N ILE A 237 -0.77 0.46 -16.45
CA ILE A 237 -1.12 -0.82 -15.83
C ILE A 237 -0.38 -0.95 -14.50
N THR A 238 -0.87 -1.81 -13.59
CA THR A 238 -0.24 -2.07 -12.29
C THR A 238 1.23 -2.44 -12.47
N ASP A 239 2.08 -1.82 -11.68
CA ASP A 239 3.52 -2.01 -11.67
C ASP A 239 4.02 -2.66 -10.37
N ILE A 240 5.29 -3.05 -10.35
CA ILE A 240 5.90 -3.76 -9.22
C ILE A 240 5.85 -2.92 -7.93
N SER A 241 6.03 -1.60 -8.01
CA SER A 241 5.97 -0.73 -6.84
C SER A 241 4.55 -0.64 -6.26
N THR A 242 3.54 -0.52 -7.11
CA THR A 242 2.13 -0.55 -6.69
C THR A 242 1.74 -1.91 -6.11
N LEU A 243 2.15 -3.00 -6.77
CA LEU A 243 1.91 -4.36 -6.27
C LEU A 243 2.53 -4.55 -4.89
N SER A 244 3.78 -4.13 -4.69
CA SER A 244 4.46 -4.28 -3.41
C SER A 244 3.82 -3.45 -2.30
N ALA A 245 3.28 -2.27 -2.60
CA ALA A 245 2.51 -1.47 -1.64
C ALA A 245 1.28 -2.23 -1.15
N ILE A 246 0.54 -2.85 -2.06
CA ILE A 246 -0.64 -3.68 -1.73
C ILE A 246 -0.22 -4.91 -0.91
N GLN A 247 0.84 -5.60 -1.31
CA GLN A 247 1.37 -6.77 -0.59
C GLN A 247 1.75 -6.42 0.85
N MET A 248 2.47 -5.33 1.07
CA MET A 248 2.85 -4.89 2.42
C MET A 248 1.63 -4.50 3.28
N LEU A 249 0.67 -3.79 2.70
CA LEU A 249 -0.56 -3.42 3.41
C LEU A 249 -1.36 -4.65 3.84
N ILE A 250 -1.53 -5.63 2.97
CA ILE A 250 -2.23 -6.89 3.28
C ILE A 250 -1.48 -7.69 4.35
N LEU A 251 -0.15 -7.81 4.21
CA LEU A 251 0.66 -8.54 5.21
C LEU A 251 0.58 -7.92 6.59
N VAL A 252 0.68 -6.59 6.71
CA VAL A 252 0.57 -5.92 8.01
C VAL A 252 -0.85 -6.04 8.57
N GLU A 253 -1.87 -5.99 7.73
CA GLU A 253 -3.27 -6.12 8.17
C GLU A 253 -3.61 -7.54 8.65
N PHE A 254 -3.22 -8.59 7.92
CA PHE A 254 -3.60 -9.96 8.24
C PHE A 254 -2.51 -10.77 8.98
N ALA A 255 -1.27 -10.32 8.95
CA ALA A 255 -0.12 -10.97 9.57
C ALA A 255 0.05 -12.44 9.16
N ASP A 256 -0.23 -12.76 7.89
CA ASP A 256 -0.08 -14.11 7.34
C ASP A 256 0.26 -14.05 5.85
N TYR A 257 1.25 -14.82 5.41
CA TYR A 257 1.54 -14.98 3.98
C TYR A 257 0.47 -15.82 3.26
N ASN A 258 -0.21 -16.71 3.98
CA ASN A 258 -1.26 -17.53 3.39
C ASN A 258 -2.56 -16.75 3.27
N VAL A 259 -2.58 -15.80 2.32
CA VAL A 259 -3.76 -14.95 2.06
C VAL A 259 -4.95 -15.75 1.57
N GLN A 260 -4.73 -16.88 0.90
CA GLN A 260 -5.79 -17.81 0.50
C GLN A 260 -6.53 -18.38 1.71
N LYS A 261 -5.84 -18.55 2.84
CA LYS A 261 -6.45 -19.02 4.10
C LYS A 261 -7.18 -17.91 4.85
N VAL A 262 -6.62 -16.70 4.88
CA VAL A 262 -7.12 -15.62 5.75
C VAL A 262 -8.15 -14.72 5.06
N ILE A 263 -8.15 -14.67 3.73
CA ILE A 263 -9.11 -13.87 2.94
C ILE A 263 -10.03 -14.78 2.10
N GLY A 264 -9.45 -15.76 1.42
CA GLY A 264 -10.14 -16.69 0.53
C GLY A 264 -9.23 -17.15 -0.59
N ARG A 265 -9.52 -18.31 -1.16
CA ARG A 265 -8.68 -18.94 -2.19
C ARG A 265 -8.65 -18.16 -3.50
N GLY A 266 -9.67 -17.34 -3.77
CA GLY A 266 -9.86 -16.73 -5.07
C GLY A 266 -10.43 -17.72 -6.11
N TYR A 267 -10.79 -17.22 -7.29
CA TYR A 267 -11.32 -18.04 -8.37
C TYR A 267 -10.18 -18.81 -9.06
N CYS A 268 -9.73 -19.93 -8.47
CA CYS A 268 -8.53 -20.65 -8.91
C CYS A 268 -8.65 -22.17 -8.94
N ASP A 269 -9.69 -22.80 -8.36
CA ASP A 269 -9.74 -24.26 -8.15
C ASP A 269 -10.41 -25.00 -9.30
N GLY A 270 -9.60 -25.43 -10.30
CA GLY A 270 -10.03 -26.29 -11.38
C GLY A 270 -11.18 -25.71 -12.23
N ASN A 271 -11.22 -24.39 -12.38
CA ASN A 271 -12.12 -23.72 -13.29
C ASN A 271 -11.55 -23.78 -14.72
N THR A 272 -12.36 -23.54 -15.74
CA THR A 272 -11.98 -23.74 -17.14
C THR A 272 -11.91 -22.44 -17.94
N SER A 273 -12.39 -21.34 -17.37
CA SER A 273 -12.39 -20.01 -18.01
C SER A 273 -12.48 -18.92 -16.98
N SER A 274 -12.19 -17.70 -17.37
CA SER A 274 -12.39 -16.52 -16.53
C SER A 274 -13.87 -16.25 -16.26
N ILE A 275 -14.13 -15.57 -15.15
CA ILE A 275 -15.47 -15.07 -14.80
C ILE A 275 -15.52 -13.54 -14.94
N ARG A 276 -16.74 -13.01 -14.97
CA ARG A 276 -16.97 -11.57 -14.97
C ARG A 276 -16.55 -10.96 -13.65
N THR A 277 -16.05 -9.75 -13.71
CA THR A 277 -15.76 -8.89 -12.55
C THR A 277 -17.06 -8.49 -11.82
N GLY A 278 -16.93 -7.98 -10.59
CA GLY A 278 -18.05 -7.50 -9.78
C GLY A 278 -18.73 -8.60 -8.95
N THR A 279 -18.19 -9.81 -8.94
CA THR A 279 -18.73 -10.90 -8.12
C THR A 279 -18.61 -10.63 -6.62
N CYS A 280 -17.68 -9.75 -6.23
CA CYS A 280 -17.44 -9.37 -4.84
C CYS A 280 -18.11 -8.05 -4.42
N ASP A 281 -18.93 -7.42 -5.26
CA ASP A 281 -19.50 -6.09 -4.97
C ASP A 281 -20.42 -6.06 -3.73
N ASN A 282 -20.98 -7.20 -3.37
CA ASN A 282 -21.87 -7.37 -2.20
C ASN A 282 -21.15 -7.97 -0.98
N VAL A 283 -19.84 -8.15 -1.02
CA VAL A 283 -19.07 -8.62 0.15
C VAL A 283 -19.04 -7.50 1.20
N SER A 284 -19.40 -7.84 2.43
CA SER A 284 -19.42 -6.88 3.53
C SER A 284 -18.04 -6.25 3.75
N GLY A 285 -18.00 -4.93 3.86
CA GLY A 285 -16.73 -4.16 4.03
C GLY A 285 -15.75 -4.28 2.88
N LEU A 286 -16.14 -4.89 1.74
CA LEU A 286 -15.31 -5.09 0.54
C LEU A 286 -13.93 -5.72 0.86
N THR A 287 -13.88 -6.61 1.86
CA THR A 287 -12.70 -7.42 2.19
C THR A 287 -13.11 -8.83 2.56
N GLY A 288 -12.77 -9.81 1.72
CA GLY A 288 -13.16 -11.21 1.88
C GLY A 288 -13.55 -11.87 0.57
N ARG A 289 -14.59 -12.69 0.60
CA ARG A 289 -15.13 -13.41 -0.56
C ARG A 289 -16.66 -13.47 -0.53
N PRO A 290 -17.34 -13.62 -1.70
CA PRO A 290 -18.78 -13.89 -1.71
C PRO A 290 -19.12 -15.25 -1.14
N ASP A 291 -20.40 -15.48 -0.91
CA ASP A 291 -20.91 -16.81 -0.61
C ASP A 291 -20.59 -17.78 -1.77
N GLY A 292 -20.39 -19.05 -1.43
CA GLY A 292 -20.09 -20.09 -2.39
C GLY A 292 -18.87 -20.93 -1.99
N THR A 293 -18.55 -21.92 -2.82
CA THR A 293 -17.39 -22.78 -2.60
C THR A 293 -16.12 -21.98 -2.77
N ASP A 294 -15.28 -21.95 -1.75
CA ASP A 294 -13.97 -21.31 -1.79
C ASP A 294 -13.10 -21.92 -2.90
N GLY A 295 -12.41 -21.09 -3.67
CA GLY A 295 -11.73 -21.51 -4.90
C GLY A 295 -12.60 -21.48 -6.17
N LYS A 296 -13.93 -21.37 -6.03
CA LYS A 296 -14.90 -21.21 -7.12
C LYS A 296 -15.53 -19.81 -7.18
N VAL A 297 -15.17 -18.95 -6.24
CA VAL A 297 -15.56 -17.54 -6.16
C VAL A 297 -14.33 -16.66 -6.09
N ASP A 298 -14.46 -15.41 -6.52
CA ASP A 298 -13.36 -14.44 -6.46
C ASP A 298 -13.17 -13.90 -5.02
N VAL A 299 -12.17 -13.09 -4.84
CA VAL A 299 -11.83 -12.43 -3.56
C VAL A 299 -11.74 -10.93 -3.76
N VAL A 300 -11.88 -10.19 -2.69
CA VAL A 300 -11.71 -8.73 -2.66
C VAL A 300 -10.94 -8.32 -1.41
N TRP A 301 -10.07 -7.32 -1.56
CA TRP A 301 -9.41 -6.66 -0.47
C TRP A 301 -9.56 -5.15 -0.60
N ARG A 302 -10.20 -4.52 0.38
CA ARG A 302 -10.48 -3.06 0.44
C ARG A 302 -10.97 -2.49 -0.89
N GLY A 303 -11.86 -3.26 -1.55
CA GLY A 303 -12.46 -2.87 -2.83
C GLY A 303 -11.67 -3.26 -4.08
N ILE A 304 -10.51 -3.87 -3.97
CA ILE A 304 -9.75 -4.42 -5.11
C ILE A 304 -10.12 -5.89 -5.25
N GLU A 305 -10.91 -6.23 -6.27
CA GLU A 305 -11.35 -7.60 -6.57
C GLU A 305 -10.30 -8.36 -7.36
N GLY A 306 -10.12 -9.64 -7.05
CA GLY A 306 -9.33 -10.57 -7.84
C GLY A 306 -7.83 -10.25 -7.89
N LEU A 307 -7.20 -9.87 -6.77
CA LEU A 307 -5.74 -9.71 -6.70
C LEU A 307 -5.00 -11.04 -6.98
N TRP A 308 -5.68 -12.16 -6.80
CA TRP A 308 -5.24 -13.48 -7.22
C TRP A 308 -6.42 -14.33 -7.72
N GLY A 309 -6.12 -15.31 -8.58
CA GLY A 309 -7.14 -16.08 -9.27
C GLY A 309 -7.73 -15.36 -10.50
N ASN A 310 -8.76 -15.91 -11.09
CA ASN A 310 -9.43 -15.49 -12.32
C ASN A 310 -8.47 -15.45 -13.52
N VAL A 311 -7.73 -14.39 -13.75
CA VAL A 311 -6.63 -14.33 -14.73
C VAL A 311 -5.38 -13.76 -14.09
N TYR A 312 -4.19 -14.14 -14.56
CA TYR A 312 -2.94 -13.49 -14.18
C TYR A 312 -2.97 -12.00 -14.48
N GLU A 313 -2.25 -11.21 -13.72
CA GLU A 313 -1.97 -9.81 -14.02
C GLU A 313 -0.54 -9.64 -14.53
N LEU A 314 -0.39 -9.07 -15.72
CA LEU A 314 0.90 -8.66 -16.24
C LEU A 314 1.35 -7.41 -15.50
N ILE A 315 2.51 -7.47 -14.85
CA ILE A 315 3.05 -6.41 -14.00
C ILE A 315 4.14 -5.64 -14.75
N ASP A 316 4.02 -4.30 -14.72
CA ASP A 316 4.99 -3.40 -15.33
C ASP A 316 6.09 -2.97 -14.34
N GLY A 317 7.11 -2.24 -14.82
CA GLY A 317 8.22 -1.74 -13.99
C GLY A 317 9.17 -2.83 -13.48
N ILE A 318 9.04 -4.07 -13.95
CA ILE A 318 9.96 -5.16 -13.68
C ILE A 318 10.21 -6.00 -14.94
N ASN A 319 11.46 -6.30 -15.18
CA ASN A 319 11.93 -7.22 -16.22
C ASN A 319 12.79 -8.31 -15.59
N TRP A 320 12.88 -9.44 -16.27
CA TRP A 320 13.71 -10.57 -15.90
C TRP A 320 14.62 -10.95 -17.08
N LEU A 321 15.92 -11.21 -16.78
CA LEU A 321 16.85 -11.77 -17.74
C LEU A 321 17.71 -12.85 -17.06
N ASP A 322 17.57 -14.11 -17.47
CA ASP A 322 18.40 -15.22 -17.00
C ASP A 322 18.58 -15.25 -15.47
N ALA A 323 17.49 -15.19 -14.72
CA ALA A 323 17.42 -15.14 -13.27
C ALA A 323 17.70 -13.77 -12.61
N GLU A 324 18.09 -12.75 -13.34
CA GLU A 324 18.27 -11.39 -12.81
C GLU A 324 16.98 -10.60 -12.88
N TYR A 325 16.66 -9.89 -11.80
CA TYR A 325 15.54 -8.94 -11.73
C TYR A 325 16.03 -7.52 -12.02
N TYR A 326 15.32 -6.83 -12.89
CA TYR A 326 15.54 -5.42 -13.21
C TYR A 326 14.30 -4.63 -12.89
N VAL A 327 14.37 -3.62 -12.03
CA VAL A 327 13.23 -2.82 -11.58
C VAL A 327 13.39 -1.36 -11.95
N CYS A 328 12.28 -0.72 -12.27
CA CYS A 328 12.19 0.71 -12.59
C CYS A 328 10.98 1.31 -11.88
N ASN A 329 11.14 2.50 -11.28
CA ASN A 329 10.05 3.20 -10.58
C ASN A 329 9.51 4.42 -11.34
N ASP A 330 9.99 4.66 -12.55
CA ASP A 330 9.53 5.74 -13.41
C ASP A 330 8.64 5.18 -14.53
N PRO A 331 7.30 5.35 -14.46
CA PRO A 331 6.39 4.80 -15.46
C PRO A 331 6.61 5.29 -16.88
N SER A 332 7.26 6.44 -17.06
CA SER A 332 7.59 6.97 -18.39
C SER A 332 8.64 6.14 -19.12
N LYS A 333 9.44 5.38 -18.35
CA LYS A 333 10.57 4.58 -18.85
C LYS A 333 10.26 3.09 -19.01
N TYR A 334 9.05 2.65 -18.64
CA TYR A 334 8.68 1.22 -18.73
C TYR A 334 8.72 0.71 -20.16
N ARG A 335 9.52 -0.35 -20.36
CA ARG A 335 9.73 -1.07 -21.62
C ARG A 335 10.04 -2.53 -21.33
N ASP A 336 9.74 -3.38 -22.29
CA ASP A 336 10.06 -4.79 -22.25
C ASP A 336 11.50 -5.04 -22.76
N ASP A 337 12.06 -6.19 -22.43
CA ASP A 337 13.31 -6.75 -22.97
C ASP A 337 14.52 -5.78 -22.85
N THR A 338 14.62 -5.08 -21.75
CA THR A 338 15.71 -4.12 -21.52
C THR A 338 16.06 -3.99 -20.03
N SER A 339 17.32 -3.69 -19.78
CA SER A 339 17.81 -3.20 -18.48
C SER A 339 18.09 -1.69 -18.48
N THR A 340 17.93 -1.01 -19.62
CA THR A 340 18.14 0.44 -19.72
C THR A 340 17.09 1.19 -18.90
N ASP A 341 17.53 2.09 -18.04
CA ASP A 341 16.71 2.82 -17.04
C ASP A 341 16.14 1.93 -15.90
N TYR A 342 16.58 0.68 -15.81
CA TYR A 342 16.24 -0.23 -14.74
C TYR A 342 17.44 -0.50 -13.83
N THR A 343 17.19 -0.79 -12.57
CA THR A 343 18.20 -1.18 -11.58
C THR A 343 18.14 -2.69 -11.34
N ALA A 344 19.26 -3.38 -11.44
CA ALA A 344 19.34 -4.79 -11.07
C ALA A 344 19.22 -4.96 -9.56
N LEU A 345 18.42 -5.92 -9.10
CA LEU A 345 18.37 -6.29 -7.68
C LEU A 345 19.65 -7.05 -7.28
N SER A 346 20.06 -6.92 -6.04
CA SER A 346 21.24 -7.59 -5.48
C SER A 346 21.12 -9.11 -5.39
N SER A 347 19.88 -9.63 -5.39
CA SER A 347 19.58 -11.07 -5.34
C SER A 347 18.92 -11.53 -6.62
N LYS A 348 19.19 -12.79 -6.98
CA LYS A 348 18.69 -13.43 -8.20
C LYS A 348 17.66 -14.50 -7.89
N GLY A 349 16.82 -14.80 -8.87
CA GLY A 349 15.97 -15.98 -8.90
C GLY A 349 16.72 -17.18 -9.49
N SER A 350 15.98 -18.07 -10.16
CA SER A 350 16.56 -19.19 -10.92
C SER A 350 15.71 -19.55 -12.14
N THR A 351 16.36 -19.75 -13.25
CA THR A 351 15.72 -20.22 -14.49
C THR A 351 15.19 -21.65 -14.41
N SER A 352 15.56 -22.38 -13.36
CA SER A 352 15.07 -23.76 -13.12
C SER A 352 13.81 -23.85 -12.28
N TRP A 353 13.26 -22.71 -11.84
CA TRP A 353 12.00 -22.74 -11.09
C TRP A 353 10.84 -23.10 -12.00
N ASN A 354 10.13 -24.14 -11.64
CA ASN A 354 8.94 -24.60 -12.37
C ASN A 354 7.90 -25.07 -11.35
N GLY A 355 6.98 -24.17 -10.99
CA GLY A 355 5.95 -24.45 -10.02
C GLY A 355 6.53 -24.76 -8.64
N LYS A 356 7.49 -23.97 -8.15
CA LYS A 356 8.11 -24.11 -6.85
C LYS A 356 7.48 -23.15 -5.85
N TYR A 357 7.28 -23.63 -4.61
CA TYR A 357 6.80 -22.77 -3.52
C TYR A 357 7.88 -21.80 -3.05
N ILE A 358 7.51 -20.54 -2.94
CA ILE A 358 8.41 -19.47 -2.48
C ILE A 358 8.69 -19.69 -1.00
N SER A 359 9.96 -19.80 -0.62
CA SER A 359 10.38 -19.89 0.78
C SER A 359 10.87 -18.57 1.35
N MET A 360 11.49 -17.73 0.51
CA MET A 360 11.86 -16.35 0.87
C MET A 360 11.73 -15.43 -0.35
N GLU A 361 11.50 -14.17 -0.07
CA GLU A 361 11.54 -13.08 -1.04
C GLU A 361 12.87 -12.35 -1.00
N VAL A 362 13.20 -11.67 -2.11
CA VAL A 362 14.34 -10.75 -2.19
C VAL A 362 14.20 -9.68 -1.11
N LEU A 363 15.31 -9.37 -0.45
CA LEU A 363 15.47 -8.19 0.40
C LEU A 363 16.68 -7.41 -0.11
N ASP A 364 16.41 -6.49 -1.02
CA ASP A 364 17.41 -5.59 -1.59
C ASP A 364 17.50 -4.32 -0.74
N ASN A 365 18.71 -3.78 -0.56
CA ASN A 365 18.91 -2.62 0.31
C ASN A 365 18.31 -1.34 -0.28
N ASP A 366 18.45 -1.15 -1.58
CA ASP A 366 17.98 0.07 -2.26
C ASP A 366 16.53 -0.06 -2.73
N ASN A 367 16.08 -1.30 -2.97
CA ASN A 367 14.74 -1.64 -3.43
C ASN A 367 14.04 -2.58 -2.46
N SER A 368 14.14 -2.31 -1.15
CA SER A 368 13.59 -3.19 -0.11
C SER A 368 12.07 -3.35 -0.16
N HIS A 369 11.37 -2.51 -0.92
CA HIS A 369 9.94 -2.64 -1.18
C HIS A 369 9.60 -3.84 -2.08
N VAL A 370 10.49 -4.25 -2.99
CA VAL A 370 10.22 -5.30 -3.96
C VAL A 370 10.11 -6.66 -3.29
N MET A 371 8.98 -7.33 -3.50
CA MET A 371 8.67 -8.64 -2.91
C MET A 371 8.52 -9.67 -4.03
N VAL A 372 9.67 -10.16 -4.54
CA VAL A 372 9.76 -11.19 -5.56
C VAL A 372 10.54 -12.40 -5.03
N PRO A 373 10.38 -13.61 -5.59
CA PRO A 373 11.02 -14.83 -5.09
C PRO A 373 12.55 -14.71 -5.03
N ASN A 374 13.14 -15.20 -3.95
CA ASN A 374 14.60 -15.35 -3.79
C ASN A 374 15.00 -16.81 -3.65
N THR A 375 14.32 -17.55 -2.79
CA THR A 375 14.54 -18.97 -2.61
C THR A 375 13.22 -19.74 -2.64
N VAL A 376 13.32 -21.04 -2.95
CA VAL A 376 12.17 -21.90 -3.10
C VAL A 376 12.31 -23.17 -2.25
N SER A 377 11.17 -23.81 -1.96
CA SER A 377 11.07 -25.11 -1.29
C SER A 377 10.38 -26.14 -2.16
N ASN A 378 10.76 -27.39 -2.02
CA ASN A 378 10.03 -28.54 -2.58
C ASN A 378 8.98 -29.09 -1.60
N LYS A 379 8.89 -28.54 -0.39
CA LYS A 379 7.90 -28.96 0.62
C LYS A 379 6.54 -28.36 0.29
N GLY A 380 5.49 -29.03 0.71
CA GLY A 380 4.13 -28.55 0.55
C GLY A 380 3.82 -27.30 1.39
N ILE A 381 2.65 -26.78 1.17
CA ILE A 381 2.13 -25.49 1.71
C ILE A 381 2.22 -25.38 3.23
N GLU A 382 2.16 -26.50 3.97
CA GLU A 382 2.15 -26.51 5.43
C GLU A 382 3.53 -26.26 6.05
N ASP A 383 4.59 -26.40 5.26
CA ASP A 383 5.98 -26.36 5.70
C ASP A 383 6.77 -25.16 5.19
N ILE A 384 6.12 -24.17 4.57
CA ILE A 384 6.79 -23.05 3.91
C ILE A 384 6.29 -21.70 4.38
N ASN A 385 7.18 -20.72 4.28
CA ASN A 385 6.93 -19.36 4.76
C ASN A 385 5.98 -18.56 3.84
N VAL A 386 6.13 -18.72 2.51
CA VAL A 386 5.25 -18.11 1.51
C VAL A 386 4.53 -19.23 0.79
N CYS A 387 3.22 -19.23 0.82
CA CYS A 387 2.41 -20.36 0.35
C CYS A 387 2.23 -20.42 -1.16
N ASP A 388 2.75 -19.44 -1.90
CA ASP A 388 2.50 -19.22 -3.31
C ASP A 388 3.65 -19.74 -4.17
N MET A 389 3.37 -19.98 -5.45
CA MET A 389 4.36 -20.55 -6.36
C MET A 389 5.04 -19.52 -7.24
N CYS A 390 6.23 -19.90 -7.74
CA CYS A 390 6.95 -19.14 -8.73
C CYS A 390 7.46 -20.00 -9.89
N TYR A 391 7.74 -19.32 -10.99
CA TYR A 391 8.31 -19.86 -12.23
C TYR A 391 9.42 -18.94 -12.71
N GLY A 392 10.46 -19.50 -13.34
CA GLY A 392 11.58 -18.74 -13.90
C GLY A 392 12.00 -19.31 -15.25
N GLY A 393 12.14 -18.43 -16.23
CA GLY A 393 12.51 -18.76 -17.60
C GLY A 393 13.92 -18.26 -17.97
N THR A 394 14.34 -18.58 -19.17
CA THR A 394 15.59 -18.13 -19.79
C THR A 394 15.34 -16.96 -20.75
N GLY A 395 16.34 -16.09 -20.92
CA GLY A 395 16.22 -14.88 -21.72
C GLY A 395 15.35 -13.81 -21.03
N TRP A 396 14.94 -12.84 -21.83
CA TRP A 396 14.03 -11.78 -21.36
C TRP A 396 12.63 -12.33 -21.10
N CYS A 397 12.13 -12.12 -19.89
CA CYS A 397 10.78 -12.51 -19.50
C CYS A 397 10.05 -11.38 -18.78
N ILE A 398 8.71 -11.44 -18.87
CA ILE A 398 7.79 -10.52 -18.20
C ILE A 398 7.29 -11.15 -16.89
N MET A 399 6.81 -10.34 -15.96
CA MET A 399 6.18 -10.83 -14.74
C MET A 399 4.68 -11.05 -14.93
N GLN A 400 4.21 -12.24 -14.58
CA GLN A 400 2.81 -12.58 -14.36
C GLN A 400 2.56 -12.80 -12.88
N HIS A 401 1.50 -12.21 -12.34
CA HIS A 401 1.18 -12.20 -10.91
C HIS A 401 -0.18 -12.81 -10.60
N GLY A 402 -0.34 -13.38 -9.41
CA GLY A 402 -1.62 -13.73 -8.81
C GLY A 402 -2.19 -15.10 -9.18
N GLY A 403 -1.78 -15.69 -10.29
CA GLY A 403 -2.36 -16.94 -10.77
C GLY A 403 -3.68 -16.76 -11.51
N ALA A 404 -4.24 -17.87 -12.03
CA ALA A 404 -5.44 -17.89 -12.85
C ALA A 404 -6.43 -18.97 -12.39
N TRP A 405 -7.59 -19.05 -13.03
CA TRP A 405 -8.75 -19.88 -12.68
C TRP A 405 -8.48 -21.38 -12.44
N GLY A 406 -7.40 -21.93 -12.99
CA GLY A 406 -7.08 -23.37 -12.89
C GLY A 406 -5.83 -23.67 -12.09
N LYS A 407 -5.26 -22.69 -11.38
CA LYS A 407 -3.96 -22.81 -10.71
C LYS A 407 -4.02 -23.38 -9.29
N GLY A 408 -5.21 -23.48 -8.69
CA GLY A 408 -5.39 -24.06 -7.36
C GLY A 408 -4.58 -23.32 -6.29
N SER A 409 -3.93 -24.05 -5.42
CA SER A 409 -3.05 -23.53 -4.38
C SER A 409 -1.78 -22.82 -4.91
N ASN A 410 -1.53 -22.89 -6.23
CA ASN A 410 -0.41 -22.20 -6.86
C ASN A 410 -0.70 -20.71 -7.09
N ALA A 411 -1.99 -20.32 -7.05
CA ALA A 411 -2.40 -18.92 -7.08
C ALA A 411 -2.23 -18.29 -5.71
N GLY A 412 -1.99 -16.99 -5.67
CA GLY A 412 -1.92 -16.21 -4.43
C GLY A 412 -1.30 -14.84 -4.63
N LEU A 413 -1.29 -14.04 -3.58
CA LEU A 413 -0.80 -12.65 -3.61
C LEU A 413 0.69 -12.53 -3.94
N PHE A 414 1.49 -13.56 -3.70
CA PHE A 414 2.93 -13.57 -3.95
C PHE A 414 3.31 -14.45 -5.15
N THR A 415 2.34 -15.07 -5.82
CA THR A 415 2.60 -15.82 -7.06
C THR A 415 3.27 -14.92 -8.07
N ALA A 416 4.46 -15.33 -8.52
CA ALA A 416 5.26 -14.60 -9.49
C ALA A 416 5.83 -15.56 -10.55
N ALA A 417 5.42 -15.39 -11.80
CA ALA A 417 5.91 -16.18 -12.93
C ALA A 417 6.71 -15.28 -13.88
N PHE A 418 7.94 -15.72 -14.18
CA PHE A 418 8.90 -15.07 -15.06
C PHE A 418 9.36 -16.06 -16.15
N ASP A 419 8.45 -16.85 -16.67
CA ASP A 419 8.73 -17.92 -17.63
C ASP A 419 8.20 -17.64 -19.06
N GLU A 420 7.65 -16.43 -19.26
CA GLU A 420 7.08 -16.04 -20.55
C GLU A 420 7.76 -14.80 -21.13
N ALA A 421 8.05 -14.83 -22.43
CA ALA A 421 8.64 -13.70 -23.17
C ALA A 421 7.67 -12.52 -23.31
N SER A 422 8.17 -11.35 -23.68
CA SER A 422 7.38 -10.11 -23.88
C SER A 422 6.28 -10.25 -24.95
N THR A 423 6.46 -11.17 -25.88
CA THR A 423 5.47 -11.48 -26.94
C THR A 423 4.32 -12.37 -26.47
N PHE A 424 4.37 -12.83 -25.23
CA PHE A 424 3.37 -13.75 -24.67
C PHE A 424 1.97 -13.16 -24.66
N GLN A 425 1.02 -13.99 -25.07
CA GLN A 425 -0.42 -13.71 -25.06
C GLN A 425 -1.16 -14.96 -24.63
N SER A 426 -2.09 -14.85 -23.71
CA SER A 426 -2.87 -16.01 -23.26
C SER A 426 -4.28 -15.61 -22.84
N THR A 427 -5.21 -16.55 -22.96
CA THR A 427 -6.60 -16.41 -22.48
C THR A 427 -6.70 -16.35 -20.96
N ASN A 428 -5.62 -16.64 -20.24
CA ASN A 428 -5.55 -16.60 -18.78
C ASN A 428 -4.72 -15.45 -18.23
N SER A 429 -4.27 -14.51 -19.09
CA SER A 429 -3.43 -13.37 -18.68
C SER A 429 -4.03 -12.05 -19.15
N GLY A 430 -4.21 -11.15 -18.23
CA GLY A 430 -4.75 -9.81 -18.41
C GLY A 430 -3.91 -8.77 -17.67
N CYS A 431 -4.52 -7.65 -17.31
CA CYS A 431 -3.88 -6.59 -16.51
C CYS A 431 -4.89 -5.91 -15.59
N ARG A 432 -4.39 -4.98 -14.79
CA ARG A 432 -5.18 -4.07 -13.98
C ARG A 432 -4.74 -2.64 -14.25
N LEU A 433 -5.69 -1.69 -14.31
CA LEU A 433 -5.38 -0.28 -14.49
C LEU A 433 -4.75 0.32 -13.22
N LEU A 434 -3.85 1.26 -13.45
CA LEU A 434 -3.25 2.15 -12.46
C LEU A 434 -3.42 3.58 -12.96
N TYR A 435 -3.83 4.51 -12.07
CA TYR A 435 -3.84 5.93 -12.36
C TYR A 435 -3.00 6.67 -11.30
N ILE A 436 -2.03 7.43 -11.77
CA ILE A 436 -1.12 8.27 -10.98
C ILE A 436 -1.45 9.72 -11.34
N PRO A 437 -2.07 10.51 -10.45
CA PRO A 437 -2.56 11.85 -10.75
C PRO A 437 -1.46 12.88 -11.06
#